data_8a8f2d0a8353c8164129eba691be0152
#
_entry.id   8a8f2d0a8353c8164129eba691be0152
#
_cell.length_a   1.000
_cell.length_b   1.000
_cell.length_c   1.000
_cell.angle_alpha   90.00
_cell.angle_beta   90.00
_cell.angle_gamma   90.00
#
_symmetry.space_group_name_H-M   'P 1'
#
loop_
_entity.id
_entity.type
_entity.pdbx_description
1 polymer ?
#
loop_
_entity_poly.entity_id
_entity_poly.type
_entity_poly.pdbx_seq_one_letter_code
_entity_poly.pdbx_strand_id
1 'polypeptide(L)'
;MLGKLAVRNTKRSIKDYLIYLITITISFSLILAFNLIASSDKVVELSTGMGSFKTVLTFINAVIVFVVCFLINYTTRFMFEKRSKELGTYMLLGIKKKKVAHLLVTENILLGFLAFVLSIPLGFLFSQFVSLVIVKMLGIPEVIFISLNLISIELLAIYFMAIYVLVLLNLLRRIRKMTVHDFLYFDKQNEKKMFRSSKRRNIIFVISLLLGIASLVFWHTRFNFENYSTSENISYLTICICVLIISIYGISATCADMFLSVLLKSKKLKYKSDNLFVARTFASKARTMGFTFGTLSMLILLSLLCLNFSSINKGVYQSTIERSSPYDISIYEVKKPFSDFSEYLDYIDDE
;
A
#
# COMPACT_ATOMS: atom_id res chain seq x y z
N MET A 1 30.89 -19.35 11.93
CA MET A 1 31.56 -18.04 11.81
C MET A 1 30.68 -16.96 11.18
N LEU A 2 30.07 -17.20 10.02
CA LEU A 2 29.24 -16.22 9.31
C LEU A 2 28.03 -15.72 10.13
N GLY A 3 27.32 -16.59 10.87
CA GLY A 3 26.19 -16.19 11.69
C GLY A 3 26.58 -15.26 12.85
N LYS A 4 27.72 -15.51 13.54
CA LYS A 4 28.24 -14.60 14.57
C LYS A 4 28.63 -13.23 13.99
N LEU A 5 29.14 -13.21 12.76
CA LEU A 5 29.51 -11.99 12.02
C LEU A 5 28.23 -11.22 11.64
N ALA A 6 27.19 -11.91 11.17
CA ALA A 6 25.90 -11.31 10.84
C ALA A 6 25.27 -10.63 12.06
N VAL A 7 25.18 -11.33 13.20
CA VAL A 7 24.62 -10.78 14.44
C VAL A 7 25.42 -9.57 14.93
N ARG A 8 26.76 -9.66 14.92
CA ARG A 8 27.63 -8.56 15.35
C ARG A 8 27.52 -7.35 14.41
N ASN A 9 27.41 -7.60 13.10
CA ASN A 9 27.26 -6.55 12.11
C ASN A 9 25.91 -5.85 12.24
N THR A 10 24.82 -6.61 12.43
CA THR A 10 23.48 -6.08 12.70
C THR A 10 23.47 -5.20 13.94
N LYS A 11 24.12 -5.64 15.03
CA LYS A 11 24.19 -4.86 16.28
C LYS A 11 25.01 -3.56 16.12
N ARG A 12 26.05 -3.55 15.32
CA ARG A 12 26.88 -2.37 15.04
C ARG A 12 26.20 -1.36 14.13
N SER A 13 25.39 -1.83 13.20
CA SER A 13 24.70 -1.01 12.19
C SER A 13 23.21 -0.77 12.50
N ILE A 14 22.77 -0.96 13.75
CA ILE A 14 21.36 -0.82 14.16
C ILE A 14 20.74 0.48 13.67
N LYS A 15 21.46 1.60 13.73
CA LYS A 15 20.96 2.91 13.24
C LYS A 15 20.62 2.89 11.76
N ASP A 16 21.40 2.17 10.95
CA ASP A 16 21.17 2.06 9.49
C ASP A 16 20.02 1.10 9.16
N TYR A 17 19.78 0.11 10.02
CA TYR A 17 18.69 -0.85 9.90
C TYR A 17 17.38 -0.40 10.54
N LEU A 18 17.41 0.67 11.35
CA LEU A 18 16.24 1.11 12.12
C LEU A 18 15.07 1.47 11.21
N ILE A 19 15.32 2.20 10.13
CA ILE A 19 14.28 2.55 9.14
C ILE A 19 13.67 1.26 8.52
N TYR A 20 14.53 0.30 8.17
CA TYR A 20 14.11 -0.98 7.61
C TYR A 20 13.24 -1.76 8.62
N LEU A 21 13.71 -1.88 9.85
CA LEU A 21 13.01 -2.60 10.92
C LEU A 21 11.67 -1.96 11.26
N ILE A 22 11.62 -0.63 11.44
CA ILE A 22 10.38 0.10 11.70
C ILE A 22 9.38 -0.11 10.55
N THR A 23 9.83 0.04 9.30
CA THR A 23 8.94 -0.11 8.14
C THR A 23 8.32 -1.50 8.10
N ILE A 24 9.10 -2.56 8.31
CA ILE A 24 8.60 -3.93 8.29
C ILE A 24 7.67 -4.21 9.47
N THR A 25 8.06 -3.74 10.67
CA THR A 25 7.24 -3.91 11.88
C THR A 25 5.87 -3.26 11.72
N ILE A 26 5.81 -2.00 11.29
CA ILE A 26 4.54 -1.30 11.05
C ILE A 26 3.72 -2.02 9.96
N SER A 27 4.37 -2.48 8.90
CA SER A 27 3.70 -3.17 7.80
C SER A 27 3.00 -4.45 8.25
N PHE A 28 3.69 -5.31 8.99
CA PHE A 28 3.09 -6.54 9.53
C PHE A 28 2.08 -6.26 10.66
N SER A 29 2.29 -5.21 11.45
CA SER A 29 1.32 -4.76 12.45
C SER A 29 -0.01 -4.36 11.82
N LEU A 30 0.01 -3.68 10.68
CA LEU A 30 -1.22 -3.33 9.94
C LEU A 30 -1.93 -4.57 9.39
N ILE A 31 -1.19 -5.53 8.81
CA ILE A 31 -1.78 -6.80 8.35
C ILE A 31 -2.46 -7.53 9.52
N LEU A 32 -1.79 -7.61 10.67
CA LEU A 32 -2.37 -8.26 11.85
C LEU A 32 -3.62 -7.52 12.35
N ALA A 33 -3.57 -6.19 12.43
CA ALA A 33 -4.70 -5.39 12.88
C ALA A 33 -5.96 -5.65 12.03
N PHE A 34 -5.82 -5.64 10.72
CA PHE A 34 -6.94 -5.91 9.81
C PHE A 34 -7.41 -7.38 9.85
N ASN A 35 -6.49 -8.33 10.03
CA ASN A 35 -6.86 -9.73 10.22
C ASN A 35 -7.64 -9.96 11.51
N LEU A 36 -7.24 -9.34 12.62
CA LEU A 36 -7.94 -9.42 13.89
C LEU A 36 -9.36 -8.85 13.79
N ILE A 37 -9.53 -7.71 13.12
CA ILE A 37 -10.83 -7.09 12.89
C ILE A 37 -11.72 -7.99 12.03
N ALA A 38 -11.18 -8.49 10.91
CA ALA A 38 -11.91 -9.36 9.99
C ALA A 38 -12.33 -10.73 10.62
N SER A 39 -11.60 -11.18 11.63
CA SER A 39 -11.85 -12.43 12.35
C SER A 39 -12.62 -12.24 13.66
N SER A 40 -13.02 -11.02 13.99
CA SER A 40 -13.77 -10.73 15.22
C SER A 40 -15.24 -11.12 15.05
N ASP A 41 -15.72 -12.04 15.90
CA ASP A 41 -17.11 -12.52 15.87
C ASP A 41 -18.11 -11.38 16.05
N LYS A 42 -17.82 -10.42 16.94
CA LYS A 42 -18.67 -9.23 17.16
C LYS A 42 -18.79 -8.34 15.93
N VAL A 43 -17.69 -8.15 15.19
CA VAL A 43 -17.71 -7.37 13.94
C VAL A 43 -18.45 -8.14 12.84
N VAL A 44 -18.31 -9.47 12.82
CA VAL A 44 -19.03 -10.34 11.88
C VAL A 44 -20.53 -10.36 12.20
N GLU A 45 -20.92 -10.44 13.45
CA GLU A 45 -22.31 -10.46 13.92
C GLU A 45 -23.03 -9.13 13.61
N LEU A 46 -22.39 -8.00 13.88
CA LEU A 46 -22.87 -6.67 13.47
C LEU A 46 -23.00 -6.53 11.95
N SER A 47 -22.23 -7.29 11.19
CA SER A 47 -22.25 -7.30 9.73
C SER A 47 -23.27 -8.28 9.12
N THR A 48 -23.98 -9.09 9.93
CA THR A 48 -24.98 -10.03 9.40
C THR A 48 -26.15 -9.32 8.71
N GLY A 49 -26.45 -8.08 9.09
CA GLY A 49 -27.33 -7.18 8.33
C GLY A 49 -26.70 -6.60 7.04
N MET A 50 -25.39 -6.71 6.88
CA MET A 50 -24.60 -6.17 5.76
C MET A 50 -23.85 -7.29 5.02
N GLY A 51 -24.56 -8.18 4.32
CA GLY A 51 -23.99 -9.40 3.71
C GLY A 51 -22.72 -9.24 2.88
N SER A 52 -22.37 -8.00 2.45
CA SER A 52 -21.16 -7.67 1.72
C SER A 52 -19.98 -7.21 2.58
N PHE A 53 -20.17 -6.94 3.88
CA PHE A 53 -19.14 -6.31 4.72
C PHE A 53 -17.89 -7.19 4.89
N LYS A 54 -18.07 -8.48 5.14
CA LYS A 54 -16.97 -9.45 5.23
C LYS A 54 -16.16 -9.52 3.93
N THR A 55 -16.83 -9.48 2.79
CA THR A 55 -16.18 -9.49 1.46
C THR A 55 -15.34 -8.23 1.27
N VAL A 56 -15.86 -7.06 1.66
CA VAL A 56 -15.14 -5.78 1.61
C VAL A 56 -13.90 -5.79 2.51
N LEU A 57 -14.01 -6.28 3.76
CA LEU A 57 -12.86 -6.41 4.66
C LEU A 57 -11.79 -7.35 4.11
N THR A 58 -12.18 -8.47 3.52
CA THR A 58 -11.25 -9.42 2.89
C THR A 58 -10.54 -8.79 1.70
N PHE A 59 -11.25 -8.02 0.88
CA PHE A 59 -10.66 -7.29 -0.24
C PHE A 59 -9.66 -6.22 0.23
N ILE A 60 -10.02 -5.44 1.25
CA ILE A 60 -9.12 -4.44 1.85
C ILE A 60 -7.85 -5.12 2.38
N ASN A 61 -7.99 -6.25 3.06
CA ASN A 61 -6.84 -7.00 3.58
C ASN A 61 -5.92 -7.50 2.45
N ALA A 62 -6.48 -8.03 1.36
CA ALA A 62 -5.69 -8.44 0.19
C ALA A 62 -4.91 -7.27 -0.43
N VAL A 63 -5.53 -6.10 -0.51
CA VAL A 63 -4.88 -4.86 -0.96
C VAL A 63 -3.74 -4.47 -0.03
N ILE A 64 -3.93 -4.50 1.29
CA ILE A 64 -2.90 -4.19 2.28
C ILE A 64 -1.72 -5.14 2.14
N VAL A 65 -1.95 -6.44 2.01
CA VAL A 65 -0.90 -7.45 1.81
C VAL A 65 -0.10 -7.17 0.55
N PHE A 66 -0.76 -6.80 -0.55
CA PHE A 66 -0.11 -6.42 -1.81
C PHE A 66 0.79 -5.18 -1.63
N VAL A 67 0.27 -4.13 -0.99
CA VAL A 67 0.99 -2.89 -0.67
C VAL A 67 2.21 -3.19 0.19
N VAL A 68 2.04 -3.98 1.23
CA VAL A 68 3.11 -4.36 2.16
C VAL A 68 4.19 -5.18 1.46
N CYS A 69 3.82 -6.13 0.62
CA CYS A 69 4.76 -6.91 -0.18
C CYS A 69 5.66 -5.99 -1.03
N PHE A 70 5.05 -5.00 -1.68
CA PHE A 70 5.78 -4.01 -2.45
C PHE A 70 6.70 -3.16 -1.57
N LEU A 71 6.19 -2.65 -0.44
CA LEU A 71 6.93 -1.78 0.48
C LEU A 71 8.16 -2.49 1.06
N ILE A 72 8.01 -3.75 1.49
CA ILE A 72 9.12 -4.56 2.02
C ILE A 72 10.16 -4.84 0.92
N ASN A 73 9.72 -5.19 -0.28
CA ASN A 73 10.63 -5.42 -1.41
C ASN A 73 11.43 -4.15 -1.75
N TYR A 74 10.78 -2.98 -1.71
CA TYR A 74 11.42 -1.69 -1.92
C TYR A 74 12.43 -1.37 -0.80
N THR A 75 12.03 -1.51 0.45
CA THR A 75 12.88 -1.18 1.61
C THR A 75 14.10 -2.10 1.68
N THR A 76 13.93 -3.39 1.38
CA THR A 76 15.04 -4.36 1.26
C THR A 76 16.00 -3.97 0.14
N ARG A 77 15.46 -3.52 -0.99
CA ARG A 77 16.27 -3.02 -2.10
C ARG A 77 17.06 -1.78 -1.69
N PHE A 78 16.43 -0.82 -1.05
CA PHE A 78 17.06 0.42 -0.58
C PHE A 78 18.19 0.13 0.40
N MET A 79 17.97 -0.77 1.35
CA MET A 79 18.98 -1.21 2.31
C MET A 79 20.17 -1.87 1.60
N PHE A 80 19.91 -2.74 0.63
CA PHE A 80 20.96 -3.36 -0.18
C PHE A 80 21.78 -2.30 -0.95
N GLU A 81 21.12 -1.32 -1.58
CA GLU A 81 21.78 -0.24 -2.32
C GLU A 81 22.69 0.60 -1.41
N LYS A 82 22.23 0.91 -0.20
CA LYS A 82 23.01 1.66 0.80
C LYS A 82 24.30 0.96 1.21
N ARG A 83 24.27 -0.38 1.27
CA ARG A 83 25.41 -1.21 1.68
C ARG A 83 26.23 -1.77 0.51
N SER A 84 25.86 -1.44 -0.71
CA SER A 84 26.51 -2.02 -1.90
C SER A 84 28.04 -1.82 -1.90
N LYS A 85 28.55 -0.66 -1.47
CA LYS A 85 30.00 -0.39 -1.39
C LYS A 85 30.71 -1.29 -0.40
N GLU A 86 30.16 -1.51 0.80
CA GLU A 86 30.73 -2.41 1.81
C GLU A 86 30.81 -3.84 1.26
N LEU A 87 29.74 -4.30 0.62
CA LEU A 87 29.68 -5.63 0.01
C LEU A 87 30.67 -5.79 -1.14
N GLY A 88 30.85 -4.72 -1.93
CA GLY A 88 31.88 -4.64 -2.97
C GLY A 88 33.28 -4.77 -2.39
N THR A 89 33.56 -4.08 -1.27
CA THR A 89 34.85 -4.18 -0.57
C THR A 89 35.12 -5.60 -0.07
N TYR A 90 34.11 -6.30 0.48
CA TYR A 90 34.29 -7.70 0.89
C TYR A 90 34.67 -8.60 -0.28
N MET A 91 34.09 -8.36 -1.46
CA MET A 91 34.44 -9.12 -2.67
C MET A 91 35.85 -8.78 -3.18
N LEU A 92 36.32 -7.54 -3.06
CA LEU A 92 37.71 -7.17 -3.36
C LEU A 92 38.71 -7.85 -2.42
N LEU A 93 38.34 -8.06 -1.15
CA LEU A 93 39.15 -8.81 -0.17
C LEU A 93 39.12 -10.33 -0.41
N GLY A 94 38.53 -10.79 -1.54
CA GLY A 94 38.52 -12.20 -1.94
C GLY A 94 37.34 -13.03 -1.41
N ILE A 95 36.34 -12.42 -0.76
CA ILE A 95 35.14 -13.14 -0.32
C ILE A 95 34.27 -13.49 -1.54
N LYS A 96 34.00 -14.77 -1.73
CA LYS A 96 33.17 -15.25 -2.86
C LYS A 96 31.76 -14.64 -2.81
N LYS A 97 31.25 -14.21 -3.96
CA LYS A 97 29.91 -13.62 -4.13
C LYS A 97 28.79 -14.42 -3.46
N LYS A 98 28.85 -15.76 -3.49
CA LYS A 98 27.88 -16.63 -2.81
C LYS A 98 27.89 -16.45 -1.29
N LYS A 99 29.07 -16.23 -0.68
CA LYS A 99 29.20 -16.00 0.77
C LYS A 99 28.64 -14.63 1.16
N VAL A 100 28.86 -13.61 0.33
CA VAL A 100 28.30 -12.26 0.53
C VAL A 100 26.76 -12.30 0.41
N ALA A 101 26.23 -13.03 -0.59
CA ALA A 101 24.79 -13.22 -0.72
C ALA A 101 24.17 -13.92 0.49
N HIS A 102 24.83 -14.98 0.99
CA HIS A 102 24.35 -15.70 2.17
C HIS A 102 24.38 -14.83 3.43
N LEU A 103 25.41 -14.01 3.63
CA LEU A 103 25.48 -13.06 4.72
C LEU A 103 24.28 -12.09 4.71
N LEU A 104 23.98 -11.48 3.56
CA LEU A 104 22.85 -10.58 3.39
C LEU A 104 21.48 -11.23 3.66
N VAL A 105 21.30 -12.45 3.13
CA VAL A 105 20.06 -13.20 3.35
C VAL A 105 19.87 -13.50 4.84
N THR A 106 20.94 -13.95 5.52
CA THR A 106 20.88 -14.24 6.96
C THR A 106 20.57 -12.99 7.79
N GLU A 107 21.20 -11.85 7.45
CA GLU A 107 20.91 -10.56 8.11
C GLU A 107 19.45 -10.15 7.91
N ASN A 108 18.93 -10.26 6.67
CA ASN A 108 17.53 -9.93 6.38
C ASN A 108 16.54 -10.84 7.11
N ILE A 109 16.80 -12.16 7.17
CA ILE A 109 15.95 -13.10 7.90
C ILE A 109 15.92 -12.76 9.39
N LEU A 110 17.07 -12.45 9.97
CA LEU A 110 17.18 -12.11 11.40
C LEU A 110 16.41 -10.83 11.75
N LEU A 111 16.57 -9.79 10.92
CA LEU A 111 15.84 -8.54 11.07
C LEU A 111 14.33 -8.71 10.82
N GLY A 112 13.98 -9.52 9.85
CA GLY A 112 12.59 -9.83 9.56
C GLY A 112 11.89 -10.59 10.68
N PHE A 113 12.57 -11.58 11.26
CA PHE A 113 12.04 -12.31 12.41
C PHE A 113 11.85 -11.39 13.62
N LEU A 114 12.83 -10.50 13.89
CA LEU A 114 12.70 -9.51 14.94
C LEU A 114 11.51 -8.57 14.70
N ALA A 115 11.33 -8.10 13.47
CA ALA A 115 10.21 -7.25 13.09
C ALA A 115 8.87 -7.99 13.21
N PHE A 116 8.81 -9.27 12.85
CA PHE A 116 7.63 -10.12 13.01
C PHE A 116 7.23 -10.24 14.49
N VAL A 117 8.17 -10.51 15.39
CA VAL A 117 7.87 -10.60 16.84
C VAL A 117 7.36 -9.26 17.37
N LEU A 118 8.00 -8.15 16.99
CA LEU A 118 7.57 -6.80 17.39
C LEU A 118 6.23 -6.39 16.77
N SER A 119 5.86 -6.95 15.64
CA SER A 119 4.60 -6.62 14.97
C SER A 119 3.37 -7.16 15.69
N ILE A 120 3.50 -8.22 16.49
CA ILE A 120 2.37 -8.81 17.22
C ILE A 120 1.79 -7.84 18.27
N PRO A 121 2.55 -7.30 19.23
CA PRO A 121 2.00 -6.37 20.21
C PRO A 121 1.56 -5.05 19.57
N LEU A 122 2.30 -4.54 18.57
CA LEU A 122 1.91 -3.32 17.87
C LEU A 122 0.65 -3.52 17.01
N GLY A 123 0.51 -4.67 16.37
CA GLY A 123 -0.68 -5.00 15.57
C GLY A 123 -1.92 -5.14 16.44
N PHE A 124 -1.77 -5.70 17.62
CA PHE A 124 -2.85 -5.72 18.61
C PHE A 124 -3.28 -4.30 19.03
N LEU A 125 -2.34 -3.42 19.34
CA LEU A 125 -2.64 -2.02 19.65
C LEU A 125 -3.33 -1.30 18.48
N PHE A 126 -2.85 -1.49 17.25
CA PHE A 126 -3.48 -0.93 16.06
C PHE A 126 -4.88 -1.49 15.82
N SER A 127 -5.13 -2.77 16.12
CA SER A 127 -6.47 -3.34 15.98
C SER A 127 -7.50 -2.66 16.91
N GLN A 128 -7.12 -2.35 18.14
CA GLN A 128 -7.98 -1.60 19.07
C GLN A 128 -8.26 -0.19 18.56
N PHE A 129 -7.23 0.49 18.06
CA PHE A 129 -7.40 1.84 17.50
C PHE A 129 -8.34 1.84 16.29
N VAL A 130 -8.14 0.92 15.35
CA VAL A 130 -9.00 0.81 14.15
C VAL A 130 -10.41 0.38 14.53
N SER A 131 -10.58 -0.52 15.50
CA SER A 131 -11.89 -0.91 16.04
C SER A 131 -12.68 0.30 16.58
N LEU A 132 -12.03 1.15 17.36
CA LEU A 132 -12.66 2.38 17.86
C LEU A 132 -13.14 3.30 16.73
N VAL A 133 -12.34 3.42 15.68
CA VAL A 133 -12.72 4.21 14.49
C VAL A 133 -13.94 3.60 13.79
N ILE A 134 -13.95 2.27 13.58
CA ILE A 134 -15.07 1.57 12.94
C ILE A 134 -16.36 1.71 13.76
N VAL A 135 -16.30 1.47 15.06
CA VAL A 135 -17.44 1.62 15.98
C VAL A 135 -18.04 3.03 15.92
N LYS A 136 -17.18 4.04 15.97
CA LYS A 136 -17.61 5.43 15.85
C LYS A 136 -18.21 5.76 14.48
N MET A 137 -17.69 5.17 13.41
CA MET A 137 -18.23 5.36 12.05
C MET A 137 -19.60 4.70 11.88
N LEU A 138 -19.82 3.56 12.54
CA LEU A 138 -21.09 2.81 12.50
C LEU A 138 -22.15 3.38 13.47
N GLY A 139 -21.77 4.34 14.33
CA GLY A 139 -22.70 4.92 15.31
C GLY A 139 -23.10 3.98 16.43
N ILE A 140 -22.30 2.92 16.68
CA ILE A 140 -22.60 1.93 17.73
C ILE A 140 -22.16 2.52 19.07
N PRO A 141 -23.03 2.50 20.11
CA PRO A 141 -22.70 3.08 21.42
C PRO A 141 -21.72 2.22 22.24
N GLU A 142 -21.54 0.95 21.87
CA GLU A 142 -20.68 0.02 22.60
C GLU A 142 -19.24 0.00 22.06
N VAL A 143 -18.28 -0.04 22.98
CA VAL A 143 -16.86 -0.22 22.62
C VAL A 143 -16.57 -1.69 22.37
N ILE A 144 -16.18 -2.02 21.15
CA ILE A 144 -15.83 -3.41 20.77
C ILE A 144 -14.33 -3.61 21.04
N PHE A 145 -14.02 -4.41 22.06
CA PHE A 145 -12.67 -4.90 22.30
C PHE A 145 -12.39 -6.14 21.45
N ILE A 146 -11.36 -6.04 20.62
CA ILE A 146 -10.92 -7.16 19.79
C ILE A 146 -10.00 -8.05 20.61
N SER A 147 -10.31 -9.34 20.70
CA SER A 147 -9.46 -10.35 21.34
C SER A 147 -8.38 -10.84 20.37
N LEU A 148 -7.21 -11.20 20.93
CA LEU A 148 -6.17 -11.89 20.17
C LEU A 148 -6.67 -13.29 19.79
N ASN A 149 -6.78 -13.54 18.48
CA ASN A 149 -7.15 -14.84 17.95
C ASN A 149 -5.92 -15.53 17.35
N LEU A 150 -5.70 -16.80 17.71
CA LEU A 150 -4.58 -17.61 17.21
C LEU A 150 -4.63 -17.74 15.68
N ILE A 151 -5.82 -17.88 15.11
CA ILE A 151 -6.02 -17.97 13.65
C ILE A 151 -5.46 -16.76 12.92
N SER A 152 -5.64 -15.55 13.48
CA SER A 152 -5.10 -14.32 12.88
C SER A 152 -3.57 -14.25 12.94
N ILE A 153 -2.96 -14.83 13.98
CA ILE A 153 -1.49 -14.91 14.10
C ILE A 153 -0.94 -15.96 13.12
N GLU A 154 -1.59 -17.09 12.95
CA GLU A 154 -1.22 -18.11 11.95
C GLU A 154 -1.30 -17.52 10.54
N LEU A 155 -2.37 -16.80 10.22
CA LEU A 155 -2.53 -16.14 8.93
C LEU A 155 -1.43 -15.07 8.70
N LEU A 156 -1.08 -14.30 9.73
CA LEU A 156 0.05 -13.38 9.68
C LEU A 156 1.35 -14.11 9.39
N ALA A 157 1.61 -15.25 10.01
CA ALA A 157 2.81 -16.06 9.78
C ALA A 157 2.87 -16.58 8.33
N ILE A 158 1.74 -16.98 7.76
CA ILE A 158 1.64 -17.39 6.35
C ILE A 158 1.97 -16.20 5.43
N TYR A 159 1.39 -15.03 5.66
CA TYR A 159 1.72 -13.83 4.89
C TYR A 159 3.18 -13.42 5.04
N PHE A 160 3.73 -13.49 6.25
CA PHE A 160 5.15 -13.24 6.50
C PHE A 160 6.02 -14.16 5.66
N MET A 161 5.78 -15.48 5.72
CA MET A 161 6.56 -16.45 4.94
C MET A 161 6.46 -16.20 3.44
N ALA A 162 5.25 -15.97 2.91
CA ALA A 162 5.05 -15.72 1.49
C ALA A 162 5.77 -14.45 1.02
N ILE A 163 5.60 -13.33 1.72
CA ILE A 163 6.24 -12.06 1.38
C ILE A 163 7.76 -12.17 1.50
N TYR A 164 8.27 -12.75 2.58
CA TYR A 164 9.72 -12.88 2.80
C TYR A 164 10.39 -13.77 1.75
N VAL A 165 9.79 -14.88 1.39
CA VAL A 165 10.30 -15.75 0.32
C VAL A 165 10.40 -14.98 -1.01
N LEU A 166 9.35 -14.23 -1.38
CA LEU A 166 9.35 -13.40 -2.58
C LEU A 166 10.47 -12.34 -2.54
N VAL A 167 10.59 -11.63 -1.43
CA VAL A 167 11.59 -10.56 -1.25
C VAL A 167 13.02 -11.12 -1.32
N LEU A 168 13.28 -12.23 -0.62
CA LEU A 168 14.60 -12.87 -0.63
C LEU A 168 14.96 -13.44 -2.00
N LEU A 169 14.01 -14.03 -2.73
CA LEU A 169 14.22 -14.48 -4.09
C LEU A 169 14.59 -13.32 -5.02
N ASN A 170 13.90 -12.19 -4.91
CA ASN A 170 14.20 -10.98 -5.67
C ASN A 170 15.58 -10.41 -5.33
N LEU A 171 15.93 -10.38 -4.05
CA LEU A 171 17.26 -9.97 -3.58
C LEU A 171 18.36 -10.87 -4.13
N LEU A 172 18.20 -12.20 -4.05
CA LEU A 172 19.16 -13.16 -4.56
C LEU A 172 19.31 -13.06 -6.09
N ARG A 173 18.21 -12.92 -6.83
CA ARG A 173 18.23 -12.71 -8.29
C ARG A 173 19.03 -11.47 -8.65
N ARG A 174 18.85 -10.39 -7.87
CA ARG A 174 19.56 -9.13 -8.08
C ARG A 174 21.05 -9.28 -7.82
N ILE A 175 21.44 -9.85 -6.68
CA ILE A 175 22.85 -10.08 -6.34
C ILE A 175 23.53 -10.95 -7.41
N ARG A 176 22.86 -12.00 -7.90
CA ARG A 176 23.42 -12.87 -8.95
C ARG A 176 23.74 -12.13 -10.25
N LYS A 177 22.94 -11.13 -10.62
CA LYS A 177 23.11 -10.35 -11.86
C LYS A 177 24.18 -9.26 -11.78
N MET A 178 24.53 -8.77 -10.58
CA MET A 178 25.49 -7.67 -10.41
C MET A 178 26.93 -8.17 -10.46
N THR A 179 27.83 -7.38 -11.06
CA THR A 179 29.28 -7.59 -11.03
C THR A 179 29.91 -6.89 -9.83
N VAL A 180 31.17 -7.20 -9.50
CA VAL A 180 31.91 -6.51 -8.42
C VAL A 180 32.02 -5.01 -8.69
N HIS A 181 32.23 -4.65 -9.94
CA HIS A 181 32.23 -3.26 -10.38
C HIS A 181 30.88 -2.57 -10.11
N ASP A 182 29.76 -3.27 -10.34
CA ASP A 182 28.42 -2.72 -10.08
C ASP A 182 28.19 -2.41 -8.60
N PHE A 183 28.72 -3.24 -7.70
CA PHE A 183 28.66 -3.01 -6.26
C PHE A 183 29.42 -1.77 -5.83
N LEU A 184 30.63 -1.58 -6.33
CA LEU A 184 31.51 -0.46 -5.94
C LEU A 184 31.04 0.88 -6.50
N TYR A 185 30.60 0.87 -7.75
CA TYR A 185 30.23 2.08 -8.50
C TYR A 185 28.73 2.25 -8.67
N PHE A 186 27.93 1.66 -7.77
CA PHE A 186 26.49 1.70 -7.86
C PHE A 186 25.92 3.13 -7.99
N ASP A 187 26.42 4.08 -7.18
CA ASP A 187 26.00 5.49 -7.23
C ASP A 187 26.39 6.16 -8.56
N LYS A 188 27.59 5.86 -9.09
CA LYS A 188 28.09 6.48 -10.33
C LYS A 188 27.46 5.92 -11.61
N GLN A 189 26.98 4.69 -11.61
CA GLN A 189 26.30 4.12 -12.77
C GLN A 189 24.98 4.83 -13.07
N ASN A 190 24.32 5.34 -12.05
CA ASN A 190 23.10 6.12 -12.21
C ASN A 190 23.34 7.44 -12.91
N GLU A 191 24.51 8.08 -12.72
CA GLU A 191 24.89 9.31 -13.40
C GLU A 191 25.17 9.10 -14.90
N LYS A 192 25.84 7.99 -15.28
CA LYS A 192 26.12 7.69 -16.70
C LYS A 192 24.87 7.47 -17.55
N LYS A 193 23.80 6.89 -16.96
CA LYS A 193 22.50 6.70 -17.66
C LYS A 193 21.77 8.04 -17.90
N MET A 194 22.16 9.11 -17.23
CA MET A 194 21.50 10.42 -17.28
C MET A 194 21.69 11.15 -18.60
N PHE A 195 22.80 10.90 -19.33
CA PHE A 195 23.14 11.59 -20.56
C PHE A 195 22.41 11.10 -21.83
N ARG A 196 21.60 10.03 -21.74
CA ARG A 196 20.95 9.45 -22.92
C ARG A 196 19.55 10.00 -23.13
N SER A 197 19.42 10.87 -24.14
CA SER A 197 18.20 11.33 -24.84
C SER A 197 16.99 11.76 -23.97
N SER A 198 16.96 13.02 -23.62
CA SER A 198 15.83 13.73 -22.98
C SER A 198 14.57 13.82 -23.88
N LYS A 199 14.71 13.96 -25.21
CA LYS A 199 13.58 14.20 -26.13
C LYS A 199 12.55 13.06 -26.15
N ARG A 200 12.97 11.80 -26.24
CA ARG A 200 12.05 10.64 -26.24
C ARG A 200 11.25 10.52 -24.94
N ARG A 201 11.85 10.83 -23.80
CA ARG A 201 11.20 10.74 -22.48
C ARG A 201 10.18 11.83 -22.25
N ASN A 202 10.45 13.04 -22.76
CA ASN A 202 9.48 14.12 -22.72
C ASN A 202 8.23 13.77 -23.57
N ILE A 203 8.43 13.11 -24.71
CA ILE A 203 7.31 12.61 -25.53
C ILE A 203 6.52 11.54 -24.77
N ILE A 204 7.18 10.58 -24.13
CA ILE A 204 6.52 9.55 -23.31
C ILE A 204 5.72 10.20 -22.17
N PHE A 205 6.26 11.22 -21.51
CA PHE A 205 5.57 11.97 -20.46
C PHE A 205 4.25 12.57 -20.99
N VAL A 206 4.31 13.27 -22.12
CA VAL A 206 3.13 13.92 -22.73
C VAL A 206 2.11 12.87 -23.16
N ILE A 207 2.54 11.78 -23.78
CA ILE A 207 1.66 10.68 -24.19
C ILE A 207 1.01 10.04 -22.96
N SER A 208 1.77 9.77 -21.90
CA SER A 208 1.22 9.19 -20.67
C SER A 208 0.20 10.12 -20.01
N LEU A 209 0.45 11.42 -20.00
CA LEU A 209 -0.47 12.41 -19.46
C LEU A 209 -1.75 12.49 -20.28
N LEU A 210 -1.64 12.51 -21.61
CA LEU A 210 -2.79 12.49 -22.51
C LEU A 210 -3.62 11.21 -22.37
N LEU A 211 -2.98 10.05 -22.23
CA LEU A 211 -3.66 8.77 -21.98
C LEU A 211 -4.44 8.79 -20.66
N GLY A 212 -3.85 9.38 -19.59
CA GLY A 212 -4.55 9.52 -18.32
C GLY A 212 -5.79 10.40 -18.42
N ILE A 213 -5.65 11.58 -19.05
CA ILE A 213 -6.79 12.48 -19.28
C ILE A 213 -7.84 11.82 -20.18
N ALA A 214 -7.43 11.19 -21.26
CA ALA A 214 -8.35 10.49 -22.17
C ALA A 214 -9.13 9.37 -21.47
N SER A 215 -8.48 8.63 -20.57
CA SER A 215 -9.14 7.60 -19.74
C SER A 215 -10.23 8.20 -18.85
N LEU A 216 -9.95 9.34 -18.18
CA LEU A 216 -10.93 10.02 -17.33
C LEU A 216 -12.10 10.61 -18.13
N VAL A 217 -11.81 11.23 -19.28
CA VAL A 217 -12.85 11.77 -20.18
C VAL A 217 -13.70 10.62 -20.74
N PHE A 218 -13.08 9.53 -21.16
CA PHE A 218 -13.80 8.36 -21.66
C PHE A 218 -14.72 7.77 -20.59
N TRP A 219 -14.23 7.66 -19.36
CA TRP A 219 -15.05 7.25 -18.22
C TRP A 219 -16.27 8.17 -18.05
N HIS A 220 -16.05 9.48 -17.98
CA HIS A 220 -17.12 10.45 -17.76
C HIS A 220 -18.17 10.47 -18.89
N THR A 221 -17.75 10.26 -20.16
CA THR A 221 -18.66 10.34 -21.32
C THR A 221 -19.41 9.03 -21.60
N ARG A 222 -18.83 7.89 -21.24
CA ARG A 222 -19.40 6.56 -21.55
C ARG A 222 -20.11 5.89 -20.39
N PHE A 223 -19.85 6.33 -19.17
CA PHE A 223 -20.47 5.76 -17.98
C PHE A 223 -21.86 6.36 -17.77
N ASN A 224 -22.87 5.72 -18.35
CA ASN A 224 -24.28 6.02 -18.15
C ASN A 224 -24.96 4.82 -17.51
N PHE A 225 -25.50 4.98 -16.30
CA PHE A 225 -26.16 3.90 -15.55
C PHE A 225 -27.45 3.39 -16.22
N GLU A 226 -28.07 4.17 -17.12
CA GLU A 226 -29.38 3.87 -17.65
C GLU A 226 -29.39 2.97 -18.93
N ASN A 227 -28.30 2.95 -19.70
CA ASN A 227 -28.33 2.41 -21.07
C ASN A 227 -27.42 1.20 -21.35
N TYR A 228 -26.62 0.72 -20.38
CA TYR A 228 -25.68 -0.39 -20.63
C TYR A 228 -25.91 -1.58 -19.69
N SER A 229 -25.72 -2.78 -20.24
CA SER A 229 -25.70 -3.99 -19.39
C SER A 229 -24.57 -3.93 -18.37
N THR A 230 -24.76 -4.52 -17.20
CA THR A 230 -23.80 -4.51 -16.10
C THR A 230 -22.43 -5.07 -16.54
N SER A 231 -22.41 -6.05 -17.43
CA SER A 231 -21.18 -6.67 -17.95
C SER A 231 -20.35 -5.74 -18.84
N GLU A 232 -20.99 -4.90 -19.65
CA GLU A 232 -20.31 -3.92 -20.50
C GLU A 232 -19.69 -2.80 -19.67
N ASN A 233 -20.40 -2.30 -18.66
CA ASN A 233 -19.90 -1.29 -17.74
C ASN A 233 -18.67 -1.77 -16.97
N ILE A 234 -18.66 -3.04 -16.52
CA ILE A 234 -17.50 -3.64 -15.83
C ILE A 234 -16.30 -3.72 -16.78
N SER A 235 -16.50 -4.07 -18.05
CA SER A 235 -15.44 -4.15 -19.05
C SER A 235 -14.82 -2.78 -19.31
N TYR A 236 -15.64 -1.73 -19.51
CA TYR A 236 -15.15 -0.36 -19.68
C TYR A 236 -14.38 0.14 -18.45
N LEU A 237 -14.88 -0.14 -17.25
CA LEU A 237 -14.22 0.20 -15.99
C LEU A 237 -12.84 -0.45 -15.91
N THR A 238 -12.75 -1.73 -16.22
CA THR A 238 -11.49 -2.48 -16.18
C THR A 238 -10.46 -1.89 -17.15
N ILE A 239 -10.88 -1.57 -18.37
CA ILE A 239 -10.02 -0.95 -19.38
C ILE A 239 -9.52 0.42 -18.90
N CYS A 240 -10.41 1.27 -18.37
CA CYS A 240 -10.05 2.59 -17.85
C CYS A 240 -9.03 2.50 -16.71
N ILE A 241 -9.22 1.57 -15.78
CA ILE A 241 -8.27 1.35 -14.67
C ILE A 241 -6.91 0.90 -15.20
N CYS A 242 -6.86 -0.04 -16.15
CA CYS A 242 -5.60 -0.49 -16.75
C CYS A 242 -4.85 0.66 -17.43
N VAL A 243 -5.55 1.49 -18.19
CA VAL A 243 -4.97 2.66 -18.87
C VAL A 243 -4.47 3.70 -17.84
N LEU A 244 -5.21 3.96 -16.78
CA LEU A 244 -4.79 4.84 -15.68
C LEU A 244 -3.52 4.33 -14.99
N ILE A 245 -3.42 3.03 -14.71
CA ILE A 245 -2.23 2.43 -14.12
C ILE A 245 -1.02 2.66 -15.03
N ILE A 246 -1.15 2.36 -16.32
CA ILE A 246 -0.07 2.57 -17.29
C ILE A 246 0.33 4.05 -17.36
N SER A 247 -0.63 4.97 -17.33
CA SER A 247 -0.42 6.41 -17.32
C SER A 247 0.38 6.86 -16.08
N ILE A 248 -0.01 6.43 -14.89
CA ILE A 248 0.65 6.77 -13.62
C ILE A 248 2.12 6.33 -13.64
N TYR A 249 2.40 5.08 -14.05
CA TYR A 249 3.77 4.60 -14.16
C TYR A 249 4.58 5.33 -15.24
N GLY A 250 3.96 5.67 -16.37
CA GLY A 250 4.58 6.44 -17.43
C GLY A 250 4.95 7.85 -16.99
N ILE A 251 4.05 8.57 -16.32
CA ILE A 251 4.28 9.89 -15.76
C ILE A 251 5.39 9.83 -14.71
N SER A 252 5.30 8.90 -13.78
CA SER A 252 6.26 8.76 -12.68
C SER A 252 7.68 8.45 -13.18
N ALA A 253 7.81 7.57 -14.19
CA ALA A 253 9.11 7.21 -14.76
C ALA A 253 9.78 8.36 -15.51
N THR A 254 9.00 9.34 -16.01
CA THR A 254 9.49 10.41 -16.91
C THR A 254 9.39 11.82 -16.32
N CYS A 255 8.69 11.99 -15.20
CA CYS A 255 8.49 13.29 -14.53
C CYS A 255 9.82 14.01 -14.21
N ALA A 256 10.81 13.27 -13.71
CA ALA A 256 12.13 13.85 -13.40
C ALA A 256 12.85 14.41 -14.63
N ASP A 257 12.70 13.77 -15.77
CA ASP A 257 13.30 14.22 -17.04
C ASP A 257 12.60 15.46 -17.58
N MET A 258 11.27 15.50 -17.46
CA MET A 258 10.49 16.66 -17.85
C MET A 258 10.84 17.89 -16.99
N PHE A 259 10.90 17.70 -15.66
CA PHE A 259 11.31 18.73 -14.71
C PHE A 259 12.71 19.30 -15.06
N LEU A 260 13.68 18.42 -15.29
CA LEU A 260 15.03 18.81 -15.69
C LEU A 260 15.03 19.56 -17.03
N SER A 261 14.25 19.11 -18.00
CA SER A 261 14.13 19.73 -19.32
C SER A 261 13.57 21.14 -19.25
N VAL A 262 12.55 21.38 -18.42
CA VAL A 262 11.96 22.69 -18.18
C VAL A 262 12.96 23.64 -17.49
N LEU A 263 13.66 23.15 -16.46
CA LEU A 263 14.69 23.90 -15.75
C LEU A 263 15.85 24.32 -16.66
N LEU A 264 16.28 23.42 -17.54
CA LEU A 264 17.37 23.70 -18.49
C LEU A 264 17.00 24.70 -19.62
N LYS A 265 15.70 24.81 -19.94
CA LYS A 265 15.22 25.82 -20.93
C LYS A 265 15.26 27.24 -20.40
N SER A 266 15.05 27.45 -19.09
CA SER A 266 15.04 28.77 -18.49
C SER A 266 16.44 29.24 -18.12
N LYS A 267 16.99 30.22 -18.88
CA LYS A 267 18.32 30.79 -18.61
C LYS A 267 18.43 31.40 -17.20
N LYS A 268 17.37 32.06 -16.71
CA LYS A 268 17.34 32.71 -15.38
C LYS A 268 17.41 31.67 -14.22
N LEU A 269 16.72 30.55 -14.36
CA LEU A 269 16.69 29.51 -13.33
C LEU A 269 17.95 28.64 -13.38
N LYS A 270 18.52 28.41 -14.56
CA LYS A 270 19.68 27.55 -14.77
C LYS A 270 20.95 28.07 -14.07
N TYR A 271 21.18 29.38 -14.10
CA TYR A 271 22.40 29.99 -13.57
C TYR A 271 22.22 30.71 -12.24
N LYS A 272 21.08 30.54 -11.56
CA LYS A 272 20.83 31.09 -10.23
C LYS A 272 21.34 30.15 -9.17
N SER A 273 22.47 30.53 -8.52
CA SER A 273 23.07 29.72 -7.43
C SER A 273 23.33 28.25 -7.84
N ASP A 274 23.16 27.31 -6.93
CA ASP A 274 23.44 25.88 -7.11
C ASP A 274 22.29 25.08 -7.76
N ASN A 275 21.30 25.78 -8.33
CA ASN A 275 20.09 25.14 -8.87
C ASN A 275 20.39 24.06 -9.92
N LEU A 276 21.40 24.26 -10.75
CA LEU A 276 21.77 23.26 -11.76
C LEU A 276 22.30 21.97 -11.15
N PHE A 277 23.10 22.07 -10.10
CA PHE A 277 23.65 20.92 -9.40
C PHE A 277 22.53 20.16 -8.65
N VAL A 278 21.71 20.88 -7.91
CA VAL A 278 20.57 20.32 -7.17
C VAL A 278 19.59 19.64 -8.12
N ALA A 279 19.22 20.30 -9.22
CA ALA A 279 18.29 19.74 -10.20
C ALA A 279 18.84 18.49 -10.88
N ARG A 280 20.13 18.45 -11.22
CA ARG A 280 20.76 17.26 -11.80
C ARG A 280 20.82 16.08 -10.81
N THR A 281 21.21 16.37 -9.56
CA THR A 281 21.27 15.34 -8.51
C THR A 281 19.87 14.78 -8.20
N PHE A 282 18.87 15.67 -8.11
CA PHE A 282 17.48 15.28 -7.93
C PHE A 282 16.98 14.43 -9.09
N ALA A 283 17.15 14.87 -10.34
CA ALA A 283 16.70 14.14 -11.51
C ALA A 283 17.40 12.77 -11.65
N SER A 284 18.68 12.68 -11.28
CA SER A 284 19.41 11.40 -11.26
C SER A 284 18.79 10.42 -10.27
N LYS A 285 18.54 10.84 -9.04
CA LYS A 285 17.89 9.99 -8.02
C LYS A 285 16.43 9.68 -8.37
N ALA A 286 15.65 10.67 -8.78
CA ALA A 286 14.25 10.50 -9.14
C ALA A 286 14.06 9.54 -10.34
N ARG A 287 14.97 9.57 -11.31
CA ARG A 287 14.96 8.64 -12.46
C ARG A 287 15.17 7.18 -12.03
N THR A 288 16.06 6.92 -11.09
CA THR A 288 16.29 5.57 -10.58
C THR A 288 15.13 5.06 -9.72
N MET A 289 14.40 5.99 -9.11
CA MET A 289 13.25 5.74 -8.25
C MET A 289 11.90 5.91 -8.97
N GLY A 290 11.88 6.13 -10.28
CA GLY A 290 10.64 6.40 -11.04
C GLY A 290 9.58 5.31 -10.87
N PHE A 291 9.97 4.04 -10.91
CA PHE A 291 9.05 2.93 -10.63
C PHE A 291 8.50 2.98 -9.21
N THR A 292 9.32 3.34 -8.24
CA THR A 292 8.91 3.48 -6.83
C THR A 292 7.94 4.62 -6.62
N PHE A 293 8.18 5.77 -7.26
CA PHE A 293 7.23 6.88 -7.22
C PHE A 293 5.91 6.50 -7.88
N GLY A 294 5.93 5.71 -8.97
CA GLY A 294 4.73 5.19 -9.62
C GLY A 294 3.90 4.32 -8.67
N THR A 295 4.56 3.40 -7.97
CA THR A 295 3.86 2.54 -7.01
C THR A 295 3.36 3.33 -5.80
N LEU A 296 4.13 4.29 -5.28
CA LEU A 296 3.68 5.16 -4.20
C LEU A 296 2.45 5.98 -4.64
N SER A 297 2.47 6.54 -5.85
CA SER A 297 1.31 7.27 -6.41
C SER A 297 0.10 6.36 -6.56
N MET A 298 0.30 5.11 -7.00
CA MET A 298 -0.76 4.11 -7.11
C MET A 298 -1.36 3.77 -5.74
N LEU A 299 -0.53 3.65 -4.69
CA LEU A 299 -0.98 3.41 -3.33
C LEU A 299 -1.79 4.56 -2.76
N ILE A 300 -1.36 5.80 -2.98
CA ILE A 300 -2.08 7.00 -2.57
C ILE A 300 -3.45 7.04 -3.30
N LEU A 301 -3.47 6.79 -4.60
CA LEU A 301 -4.70 6.75 -5.37
C LEU A 301 -5.66 5.68 -4.84
N LEU A 302 -5.16 4.48 -4.58
CA LEU A 302 -5.96 3.38 -4.02
C LEU A 302 -6.52 3.73 -2.64
N SER A 303 -5.71 4.35 -1.77
CA SER A 303 -6.16 4.83 -0.45
C SER A 303 -7.27 5.88 -0.57
N LEU A 304 -7.13 6.83 -1.50
CA LEU A 304 -8.16 7.84 -1.76
C LEU A 304 -9.44 7.21 -2.33
N LEU A 305 -9.33 6.20 -3.20
CA LEU A 305 -10.50 5.46 -3.70
C LEU A 305 -11.22 4.72 -2.58
N CYS A 306 -10.50 4.07 -1.67
CA CYS A 306 -11.09 3.40 -0.51
C CYS A 306 -11.82 4.39 0.41
N LEU A 307 -11.24 5.57 0.66
CA LEU A 307 -11.88 6.62 1.46
C LEU A 307 -13.17 7.15 0.80
N ASN A 308 -13.13 7.39 -0.51
CA ASN A 308 -14.32 7.82 -1.26
C ASN A 308 -15.41 6.75 -1.25
N PHE A 309 -15.04 5.48 -1.48
CA PHE A 309 -15.98 4.37 -1.43
C PHE A 309 -16.65 4.25 -0.06
N SER A 310 -15.89 4.36 1.02
CA SER A 310 -16.39 4.37 2.39
C SER A 310 -17.37 5.52 2.64
N SER A 311 -17.04 6.73 2.16
CA SER A 311 -17.91 7.91 2.29
C SER A 311 -19.23 7.75 1.54
N ILE A 312 -19.21 7.23 0.32
CA ILE A 312 -20.39 6.96 -0.51
C ILE A 312 -21.28 5.92 0.18
N ASN A 313 -20.68 4.80 0.63
CA ASN A 313 -21.44 3.76 1.32
C ASN A 313 -22.15 4.30 2.57
N LYS A 314 -21.48 5.14 3.38
CA LYS A 314 -22.10 5.79 4.53
C LYS A 314 -23.32 6.62 4.12
N GLY A 315 -23.23 7.42 3.07
CA GLY A 315 -24.35 8.21 2.55
C GLY A 315 -25.53 7.34 2.06
N VAL A 316 -25.22 6.26 1.33
CA VAL A 316 -26.24 5.32 0.86
C VAL A 316 -26.92 4.61 2.01
N TYR A 317 -26.17 4.14 3.01
CA TYR A 317 -26.73 3.51 4.21
C TYR A 317 -27.64 4.44 4.98
N GLN A 318 -27.19 5.66 5.23
CA GLN A 318 -27.96 6.65 5.96
C GLN A 318 -29.28 6.98 5.25
N SER A 319 -29.23 7.18 3.93
CA SER A 319 -30.43 7.42 3.13
C SER A 319 -31.35 6.20 3.04
N THR A 320 -30.81 4.98 3.09
CA THR A 320 -31.59 3.75 3.10
C THR A 320 -32.30 3.54 4.44
N ILE A 321 -31.62 3.79 5.56
CA ILE A 321 -32.22 3.75 6.89
C ILE A 321 -33.35 4.77 7.00
N GLU A 322 -33.11 6.02 6.60
CA GLU A 322 -34.12 7.07 6.62
C GLU A 322 -35.36 6.76 5.75
N ARG A 323 -35.15 5.98 4.66
CA ARG A 323 -36.27 5.53 3.81
C ARG A 323 -36.97 4.28 4.34
N SER A 324 -36.24 3.35 4.95
CA SER A 324 -36.77 2.07 5.41
C SER A 324 -37.40 2.16 6.77
N SER A 325 -36.97 3.11 7.59
CA SER A 325 -37.47 3.34 8.95
C SER A 325 -37.70 4.82 9.17
N PRO A 326 -38.73 5.39 8.51
CA PRO A 326 -39.05 6.83 8.67
C PRO A 326 -39.64 7.16 10.04
N TYR A 327 -39.93 6.17 10.86
CA TYR A 327 -40.50 6.30 12.20
C TYR A 327 -39.57 5.73 13.25
N ASP A 328 -39.49 6.34 14.40
CA ASP A 328 -38.68 5.87 15.54
C ASP A 328 -39.19 4.54 16.10
N ILE A 329 -40.48 4.29 15.96
CA ILE A 329 -41.15 3.07 16.39
C ILE A 329 -42.05 2.56 15.27
N SER A 330 -41.86 1.31 14.82
CA SER A 330 -42.75 0.66 13.87
C SER A 330 -43.35 -0.60 14.50
N ILE A 331 -44.67 -0.58 14.73
CA ILE A 331 -45.39 -1.74 15.28
C ILE A 331 -46.07 -2.45 14.13
N TYR A 332 -45.73 -3.73 13.89
CA TYR A 332 -46.40 -4.56 12.91
C TYR A 332 -46.66 -5.98 13.48
N GLU A 333 -47.80 -6.53 13.11
CA GLU A 333 -48.22 -7.87 13.51
C GLU A 333 -47.79 -8.90 12.45
N VAL A 334 -47.14 -9.98 12.89
CA VAL A 334 -46.63 -11.04 12.01
C VAL A 334 -47.68 -12.09 11.67
N LYS A 335 -48.79 -12.16 12.39
CA LYS A 335 -49.74 -13.30 12.29
C LYS A 335 -51.19 -12.96 12.05
N LYS A 336 -51.67 -11.72 12.28
CA LYS A 336 -53.06 -11.33 12.08
C LYS A 336 -53.11 -9.88 11.57
N PRO A 337 -54.06 -9.56 10.63
CA PRO A 337 -54.26 -8.15 10.29
C PRO A 337 -54.82 -7.38 11.48
N PHE A 338 -54.20 -6.26 11.84
CA PHE A 338 -54.72 -5.37 12.86
C PHE A 338 -56.11 -4.86 12.50
N SER A 339 -57.03 -5.00 13.40
CA SER A 339 -58.33 -4.38 13.30
C SER A 339 -58.40 -3.00 13.98
N ASP A 340 -57.54 -2.77 14.99
CA ASP A 340 -57.52 -1.53 15.74
C ASP A 340 -56.16 -1.31 16.44
N PHE A 341 -55.64 -0.06 16.43
CA PHE A 341 -54.37 0.33 17.07
C PHE A 341 -54.60 1.07 18.40
N SER A 342 -55.83 1.25 18.83
CA SER A 342 -56.19 2.06 20.02
C SER A 342 -55.46 1.58 21.30
N GLU A 343 -55.37 0.24 21.50
CA GLU A 343 -54.73 -0.34 22.68
C GLU A 343 -53.22 -0.06 22.77
N TYR A 344 -52.55 0.13 21.62
CA TYR A 344 -51.13 0.48 21.58
C TYR A 344 -50.91 2.00 21.67
N LEU A 345 -51.83 2.81 21.21
CA LEU A 345 -51.78 4.26 21.33
C LEU A 345 -52.01 4.71 22.79
N ASP A 346 -52.94 4.04 23.50
CA ASP A 346 -53.16 4.29 24.93
C ASP A 346 -51.90 3.94 25.76
N TYR A 347 -51.14 2.89 25.37
CA TYR A 347 -49.90 2.51 26.07
C TYR A 347 -48.76 3.51 25.84
N ILE A 348 -48.69 4.13 24.68
CA ILE A 348 -47.68 5.15 24.34
C ILE A 348 -48.00 6.52 24.98
N ASP A 349 -49.27 6.88 25.12
CA ASP A 349 -49.69 8.13 25.76
C ASP A 349 -49.56 8.11 27.30
N ASP A 350 -49.42 6.89 27.93
CA ASP A 350 -49.26 6.72 29.37
C ASP A 350 -47.77 6.75 29.83
N GLU A 351 -46.77 6.72 28.92
CA GLU A 351 -45.34 6.93 29.20
C GLU A 351 -44.88 8.35 28.80
#